data_c4f0a6324e8248f0949631672e5bb021
#
_entry.id   c4f0a6324e8248f0949631672e5bb021
#
_cell.length_a   1.000
_cell.length_b   1.000
_cell.length_c   1.000
_cell.angle_alpha   90.00
_cell.angle_beta   90.00
_cell.angle_gamma   90.00
#
_symmetry.space_group_name_H-M   'P 1'
#
loop_
_entity.id
_entity.type
_entity.pdbx_description
1 polymer ?
#
loop_
_entity_poly.entity_id
_entity_poly.type
_entity_poly.pdbx_seq_one_letter_code
_entity_poly.pdbx_strand_id
1 'polypeptide(L)'
;MELANGRAVYRGRELLGSGNAGKVVQGYFDYQFLDEESNFLPYKVGTYLGSKKVFNIGAGFLNHRNGVVVMDGTGNLEGEDVNIFAVDAFYDAPLGDDGSAITAYGVFQSNDYGRNFVLGPYGTGNMIYGHVGYLIPGAADKSRVQPYLSYQTRTIDAIDDNATRFGIGANLFMTGHHSKLTLEYANSKVGSGDSSGVLTLQAHIYL
;
A
#
# COMPACT_ATOMS: atom_id res chain seq x y z
N MET A 1 11.87 -12.09 1.25
CA MET A 1 11.43 -13.04 0.21
C MET A 1 11.48 -12.30 -1.11
N GLU A 2 12.36 -12.70 -1.99
CA GLU A 2 12.47 -12.08 -3.30
C GLU A 2 11.59 -12.88 -4.27
N LEU A 3 10.45 -12.33 -4.65
CA LEU A 3 9.57 -12.90 -5.68
C LEU A 3 10.09 -12.61 -7.09
N ALA A 4 11.18 -11.83 -7.20
CA ALA A 4 11.77 -11.50 -8.46
C ALA A 4 12.41 -12.73 -9.09
N ASN A 5 12.06 -13.01 -10.33
CA ASN A 5 12.62 -14.05 -11.18
C ASN A 5 12.29 -15.50 -10.79
N GLY A 6 11.19 -15.74 -10.11
CA GLY A 6 10.73 -17.10 -9.85
C GLY A 6 11.72 -17.95 -9.08
N ARG A 7 12.42 -17.38 -8.17
CA ARG A 7 13.32 -18.09 -7.30
C ARG A 7 12.67 -18.43 -5.98
N ALA A 8 12.85 -19.63 -5.65
CA ALA A 8 12.33 -20.33 -4.55
C ALA A 8 12.77 -19.81 -3.18
N VAL A 9 11.97 -20.18 -2.25
CA VAL A 9 12.18 -20.05 -0.82
C VAL A 9 13.40 -20.85 -0.39
N TYR A 10 14.22 -20.27 0.47
CA TYR A 10 15.29 -20.97 1.15
C TYR A 10 14.75 -21.68 2.38
N ARG A 11 15.14 -22.93 2.53
CA ARG A 11 15.06 -23.62 3.82
C ARG A 11 16.48 -23.94 4.26
N GLY A 12 16.94 -23.27 5.29
CA GLY A 12 18.34 -23.37 5.68
C GLY A 12 19.28 -22.79 4.61
N ARG A 13 20.20 -23.57 4.09
CA ARG A 13 21.15 -23.18 3.06
C ARG A 13 20.83 -23.73 1.67
N GLU A 14 19.76 -24.49 1.54
CA GLU A 14 19.37 -25.11 0.27
C GLU A 14 18.31 -24.28 -0.44
N LEU A 15 18.50 -24.11 -1.73
CA LEU A 15 17.52 -23.49 -2.62
C LEU A 15 16.41 -24.52 -2.90
N LEU A 16 15.22 -24.27 -2.40
CA LEU A 16 14.09 -25.16 -2.62
C LEU A 16 13.37 -24.75 -3.91
N GLY A 17 13.51 -25.59 -4.92
CA GLY A 17 12.85 -25.42 -6.22
C GLY A 17 13.57 -24.39 -7.10
N SER A 18 14.34 -24.82 -8.01
CA SER A 18 14.90 -24.00 -9.08
C SER A 18 14.35 -24.49 -10.41
N GLY A 19 14.00 -23.58 -11.26
CA GLY A 19 13.89 -23.87 -12.68
C GLY A 19 12.47 -23.95 -13.27
N ASN A 20 11.42 -24.07 -12.49
CA ASN A 20 10.04 -24.12 -13.01
C ASN A 20 9.22 -22.85 -12.75
N ALA A 21 9.82 -21.82 -12.18
CA ALA A 21 9.15 -20.56 -12.00
C ALA A 21 8.87 -19.90 -13.35
N GLY A 22 7.61 -19.56 -13.56
CA GLY A 22 7.15 -18.90 -14.77
C GLY A 22 7.52 -17.42 -14.80
N LYS A 23 7.06 -16.76 -15.84
CA LYS A 23 7.20 -15.31 -15.97
C LYS A 23 6.20 -14.59 -15.06
N VAL A 24 6.58 -13.43 -14.56
CA VAL A 24 5.66 -12.48 -13.95
C VAL A 24 4.96 -11.71 -15.06
N VAL A 25 3.63 -11.65 -14.97
CA VAL A 25 2.79 -10.76 -15.77
C VAL A 25 2.06 -9.85 -14.82
N GLN A 26 2.16 -8.54 -15.02
CA GLN A 26 1.51 -7.56 -14.15
C GLN A 26 1.06 -6.36 -14.96
N GLY A 27 0.04 -5.67 -14.46
CA GLY A 27 -0.47 -4.45 -15.07
C GLY A 27 -1.25 -3.63 -14.05
N TYR A 28 -1.31 -2.33 -14.29
CA TYR A 28 -2.15 -1.41 -13.55
C TYR A 28 -2.76 -0.42 -14.55
N PHE A 29 -4.05 -0.17 -14.38
CA PHE A 29 -4.84 0.76 -15.17
C PHE A 29 -5.55 1.71 -14.23
N ASP A 30 -5.58 2.99 -14.58
CA ASP A 30 -6.42 3.97 -13.89
C ASP A 30 -7.20 4.82 -14.88
N TYR A 31 -8.36 5.26 -14.43
CA TYR A 31 -9.21 6.20 -15.16
C TYR A 31 -9.41 7.46 -14.33
N GLN A 32 -9.15 8.60 -14.96
CA GLN A 32 -9.21 9.94 -14.35
C GLN A 32 -10.53 10.61 -14.75
N PHE A 33 -11.35 10.93 -13.74
CA PHE A 33 -12.69 11.47 -13.96
C PHE A 33 -12.76 12.99 -13.97
N LEU A 34 -11.76 13.65 -13.37
CA LEU A 34 -11.72 15.10 -13.18
C LEU A 34 -10.43 15.67 -13.82
N ASP A 35 -9.71 16.54 -13.10
CA ASP A 35 -8.47 17.12 -13.63
C ASP A 35 -7.43 16.04 -13.90
N GLU A 36 -6.79 16.12 -15.08
CA GLU A 36 -5.76 15.14 -15.47
C GLU A 36 -4.51 15.25 -14.61
N GLU A 37 -4.01 14.11 -14.18
CA GLU A 37 -2.71 13.99 -13.56
C GLU A 37 -1.61 13.77 -14.61
N SER A 38 -0.42 14.28 -14.34
CA SER A 38 0.72 14.09 -15.25
C SER A 38 1.16 12.63 -15.31
N ASN A 39 1.34 12.10 -16.51
CA ASN A 39 1.92 10.78 -16.77
C ASN A 39 3.43 10.86 -17.08
N PHE A 40 4.05 12.00 -16.85
CA PHE A 40 5.49 12.20 -17.15
C PHE A 40 6.39 11.33 -16.25
N LEU A 41 5.99 11.15 -14.99
CA LEU A 41 6.66 10.25 -14.06
C LEU A 41 5.74 9.05 -13.76
N PRO A 42 6.31 7.87 -13.45
CA PRO A 42 5.53 6.68 -13.12
C PRO A 42 4.87 6.76 -11.73
N TYR A 43 5.04 7.86 -11.02
CA TYR A 43 4.50 8.10 -9.69
C TYR A 43 3.51 9.26 -9.72
N LYS A 44 2.36 9.05 -9.11
CA LYS A 44 1.39 10.11 -8.84
C LYS A 44 1.65 10.75 -7.49
N VAL A 45 1.36 12.03 -7.36
CA VAL A 45 1.47 12.72 -6.07
C VAL A 45 0.32 12.29 -5.15
N GLY A 46 0.58 12.21 -3.85
CA GLY A 46 -0.41 11.82 -2.85
C GLY A 46 -1.33 12.96 -2.40
N THR A 47 -1.16 14.17 -2.91
CA THR A 47 -2.06 15.34 -2.74
C THR A 47 -1.62 16.45 -3.67
N TYR A 48 -2.53 17.28 -4.10
CA TYR A 48 -2.29 18.48 -4.92
C TYR A 48 -2.33 19.78 -4.11
N LEU A 49 -2.44 19.68 -2.78
CA LEU A 49 -2.47 20.82 -1.84
C LEU A 49 -3.53 21.87 -2.20
N GLY A 50 -4.67 21.43 -2.74
CA GLY A 50 -5.77 22.28 -3.16
C GLY A 50 -5.62 22.94 -4.54
N SER A 51 -4.57 22.62 -5.30
CA SER A 51 -4.34 23.19 -6.64
C SER A 51 -5.07 22.48 -7.78
N LYS A 52 -5.58 21.25 -7.54
CA LYS A 52 -6.33 20.45 -8.50
C LYS A 52 -7.53 19.78 -7.83
N LYS A 53 -8.48 19.34 -8.66
CA LYS A 53 -9.59 18.51 -8.25
C LYS A 53 -9.49 17.19 -9.00
N VAL A 54 -9.02 16.16 -8.32
CA VAL A 54 -8.71 14.86 -8.91
C VAL A 54 -9.63 13.79 -8.35
N PHE A 55 -10.10 12.89 -9.20
CA PHE A 55 -10.77 11.66 -8.82
C PHE A 55 -10.39 10.56 -9.80
N ASN A 56 -9.77 9.50 -9.29
CA ASN A 56 -9.32 8.36 -10.09
C ASN A 56 -9.84 7.06 -9.50
N ILE A 57 -10.08 6.09 -10.36
CA ILE A 57 -10.30 4.70 -9.99
C ILE A 57 -9.27 3.86 -10.74
N GLY A 58 -8.55 3.03 -10.00
CA GLY A 58 -7.52 2.16 -10.50
C GLY A 58 -7.83 0.68 -10.29
N ALA A 59 -7.24 -0.17 -11.13
CA ALA A 59 -7.25 -1.62 -10.98
C ALA A 59 -5.90 -2.20 -11.40
N GLY A 60 -5.37 -3.11 -10.61
CA GLY A 60 -4.09 -3.76 -10.85
C GLY A 60 -4.14 -5.25 -10.65
N PHE A 61 -3.26 -5.95 -11.33
CA PHE A 61 -3.08 -7.39 -11.18
C PHE A 61 -1.61 -7.78 -11.29
N LEU A 62 -1.28 -8.89 -10.65
CA LEU A 62 -0.02 -9.60 -10.82
C LEU A 62 -0.30 -11.10 -10.84
N ASN A 63 0.26 -11.79 -11.82
CA ASN A 63 0.31 -13.24 -11.87
C ASN A 63 1.76 -13.70 -12.02
N HIS A 64 2.16 -14.65 -11.19
CA HIS A 64 3.48 -15.28 -11.25
C HIS A 64 3.32 -16.79 -11.13
N ARG A 65 3.44 -17.49 -12.26
CA ARG A 65 3.32 -18.95 -12.30
C ARG A 65 4.45 -19.62 -11.52
N ASN A 66 4.11 -20.56 -10.66
CA ASN A 66 5.05 -21.24 -9.76
C ASN A 66 5.92 -20.22 -8.99
N GLY A 67 5.33 -19.09 -8.56
CA GLY A 67 6.03 -17.97 -7.93
C GLY A 67 6.47 -18.24 -6.50
N VAL A 68 5.91 -19.27 -5.88
CA VAL A 68 6.23 -19.72 -4.52
C VAL A 68 6.36 -21.24 -4.51
N VAL A 69 7.16 -21.75 -3.59
CA VAL A 69 7.30 -23.17 -3.35
C VAL A 69 6.74 -23.51 -1.98
N VAL A 70 5.84 -24.46 -1.93
CA VAL A 70 5.23 -25.00 -0.72
C VAL A 70 5.65 -26.45 -0.53
N MET A 71 5.57 -26.93 0.69
CA MET A 71 5.77 -28.35 1.01
C MET A 71 4.39 -29.01 1.11
N ASP A 72 4.18 -30.07 0.34
CA ASP A 72 2.96 -30.88 0.44
C ASP A 72 2.93 -31.70 1.74
N GLY A 73 1.79 -32.35 2.00
CA GLY A 73 1.61 -33.20 3.18
C GLY A 73 2.53 -34.44 3.25
N THR A 74 3.25 -34.73 2.16
CA THR A 74 4.18 -35.88 2.06
C THR A 74 5.65 -35.45 2.11
N GLY A 75 5.90 -34.11 2.20
CA GLY A 75 7.23 -33.53 2.26
C GLY A 75 7.84 -33.19 0.89
N ASN A 76 7.11 -33.35 -0.21
CA ASN A 76 7.57 -32.95 -1.53
C ASN A 76 7.38 -31.44 -1.72
N LEU A 77 8.24 -30.87 -2.55
CA LEU A 77 8.17 -29.46 -2.92
C LEU A 77 7.31 -29.29 -4.16
N GLU A 78 6.34 -28.40 -4.08
CA GLU A 78 5.39 -28.08 -5.12
C GLU A 78 5.40 -26.59 -5.42
N GLY A 79 5.39 -26.22 -6.70
CA GLY A 79 5.28 -24.82 -7.12
C GLY A 79 3.81 -24.39 -7.12
N GLU A 80 3.52 -23.27 -6.50
CA GLU A 80 2.18 -22.63 -6.55
C GLU A 80 2.26 -21.25 -7.19
N ASP A 81 1.17 -20.84 -7.82
CA ASP A 81 1.07 -19.55 -8.47
C ASP A 81 0.87 -18.44 -7.43
N VAL A 82 1.42 -17.27 -7.70
CA VAL A 82 1.09 -16.04 -6.96
C VAL A 82 0.13 -15.22 -7.80
N ASN A 83 -1.00 -14.88 -7.22
CA ASN A 83 -2.02 -14.03 -7.85
C ASN A 83 -2.36 -12.87 -6.92
N ILE A 84 -2.25 -11.66 -7.44
CA ILE A 84 -2.63 -10.45 -6.71
C ILE A 84 -3.57 -9.65 -7.60
N PHE A 85 -4.67 -9.19 -7.02
CA PHE A 85 -5.60 -8.27 -7.65
C PHE A 85 -5.91 -7.12 -6.69
N ALA A 86 -5.98 -5.90 -7.22
CA ALA A 86 -6.31 -4.72 -6.44
C ALA A 86 -7.23 -3.78 -7.21
N VAL A 87 -8.10 -3.09 -6.49
CA VAL A 87 -8.83 -1.91 -6.97
C VAL A 87 -8.63 -0.79 -5.97
N ASP A 88 -8.48 0.43 -6.46
CA ASP A 88 -8.29 1.60 -5.62
C ASP A 88 -9.06 2.82 -6.14
N ALA A 89 -9.25 3.78 -5.24
CA ALA A 89 -9.82 5.08 -5.57
C ALA A 89 -9.03 6.18 -4.85
N PHE A 90 -8.73 7.24 -5.58
CA PHE A 90 -8.06 8.44 -5.07
C PHE A 90 -8.92 9.67 -5.34
N TYR A 91 -9.09 10.50 -4.31
CA TYR A 91 -9.77 11.78 -4.39
C TYR A 91 -8.94 12.85 -3.70
N ASP A 92 -8.69 13.97 -4.39
CA ASP A 92 -8.03 15.16 -3.83
C ASP A 92 -8.70 16.40 -4.42
N ALA A 93 -9.20 17.30 -3.56
CA ALA A 93 -9.90 18.48 -4.05
C ALA A 93 -9.87 19.64 -3.05
N PRO A 94 -9.82 20.90 -3.53
CA PRO A 94 -10.08 22.06 -2.70
C PRO A 94 -11.51 22.05 -2.16
N LEU A 95 -11.67 22.49 -0.91
CA LEU A 95 -12.99 22.61 -0.26
C LEU A 95 -13.59 24.01 -0.33
N GLY A 96 -12.78 25.00 -0.69
CA GLY A 96 -13.18 26.42 -0.81
C GLY A 96 -12.03 27.27 -1.32
N ASP A 97 -12.20 28.59 -1.24
CA ASP A 97 -11.21 29.56 -1.71
C ASP A 97 -10.17 29.92 -0.64
N ASP A 98 -10.27 29.36 0.56
CA ASP A 98 -9.37 29.60 1.69
C ASP A 98 -8.10 28.72 1.65
N GLY A 99 -7.94 27.95 0.59
CA GLY A 99 -6.84 27.02 0.38
C GLY A 99 -6.99 25.69 1.12
N SER A 100 -8.10 25.42 1.80
CA SER A 100 -8.36 24.10 2.39
C SER A 100 -8.59 23.04 1.30
N ALA A 101 -8.24 21.81 1.62
CA ALA A 101 -8.45 20.67 0.71
C ALA A 101 -8.67 19.38 1.49
N ILE A 102 -9.32 18.43 0.85
CA ILE A 102 -9.46 17.07 1.33
C ILE A 102 -8.71 16.11 0.40
N THR A 103 -8.01 15.17 0.99
CA THR A 103 -7.37 14.04 0.31
C THR A 103 -7.95 12.75 0.88
N ALA A 104 -8.37 11.83 0.03
CA ALA A 104 -8.84 10.51 0.43
C ALA A 104 -8.30 9.44 -0.52
N TYR A 105 -7.91 8.31 0.03
CA TYR A 105 -7.49 7.13 -0.72
C TYR A 105 -8.05 5.87 -0.08
N GLY A 106 -8.45 4.94 -0.90
CA GLY A 106 -8.89 3.62 -0.47
C GLY A 106 -8.46 2.55 -1.45
N VAL A 107 -8.05 1.38 -0.96
CA VAL A 107 -7.69 0.23 -1.78
C VAL A 107 -8.22 -1.05 -1.15
N PHE A 108 -8.76 -1.92 -1.99
CA PHE A 108 -8.97 -3.32 -1.71
C PHE A 108 -7.95 -4.14 -2.49
N GLN A 109 -7.33 -5.12 -1.86
CA GLN A 109 -6.37 -6.01 -2.49
C GLN A 109 -6.62 -7.45 -2.04
N SER A 110 -6.69 -8.36 -3.00
CA SER A 110 -6.70 -9.80 -2.79
C SER A 110 -5.31 -10.34 -3.10
N ASN A 111 -4.75 -11.10 -2.16
CA ASN A 111 -3.41 -11.66 -2.24
C ASN A 111 -3.49 -13.17 -2.13
N ASP A 112 -3.03 -13.87 -3.15
CA ASP A 112 -2.79 -15.29 -3.12
C ASP A 112 -1.29 -15.51 -3.35
N TYR A 113 -0.58 -15.82 -2.28
CA TYR A 113 0.85 -16.17 -2.28
C TYR A 113 1.07 -17.68 -2.15
N GLY A 114 0.04 -18.46 -2.46
CA GLY A 114 0.05 -19.90 -2.28
C GLY A 114 -0.54 -20.35 -0.93
N ARG A 115 -0.70 -21.65 -0.82
CA ARG A 115 -1.37 -22.36 0.29
C ARG A 115 -0.67 -22.12 1.62
N ASN A 116 -1.43 -21.66 2.62
CA ASN A 116 -0.94 -21.44 3.98
C ASN A 116 0.26 -20.47 4.07
N PHE A 117 0.41 -19.58 3.08
CA PHE A 117 1.48 -18.59 3.13
C PHE A 117 1.20 -17.54 4.21
N VAL A 118 2.18 -17.39 5.10
CA VAL A 118 2.18 -16.33 6.11
C VAL A 118 3.62 -15.88 6.40
N LEU A 119 3.84 -14.57 6.48
CA LEU A 119 5.11 -13.97 6.87
C LEU A 119 4.84 -12.72 7.71
N GLY A 120 4.92 -12.88 9.03
CA GLY A 120 4.52 -11.82 9.97
C GLY A 120 3.07 -11.38 9.73
N PRO A 121 2.79 -10.07 9.55
CA PRO A 121 1.45 -9.58 9.29
C PRO A 121 1.01 -9.71 7.82
N TYR A 122 1.73 -10.45 6.99
CA TYR A 122 1.42 -10.66 5.57
C TYR A 122 1.11 -12.13 5.32
N GLY A 123 0.19 -12.38 4.38
CA GLY A 123 -0.19 -13.74 4.00
C GLY A 123 -1.17 -13.75 2.84
N THR A 124 -1.52 -14.96 2.40
CA THR A 124 -2.68 -15.17 1.54
C THR A 124 -3.92 -14.70 2.27
N GLY A 125 -4.76 -13.92 1.58
CA GLY A 125 -5.97 -13.27 2.14
C GLY A 125 -6.24 -11.91 1.51
N ASN A 126 -7.08 -11.12 2.15
CA ASN A 126 -7.50 -9.83 1.62
C ASN A 126 -6.98 -8.68 2.47
N MET A 127 -6.81 -7.52 1.84
CA MET A 127 -6.43 -6.28 2.51
C MET A 127 -7.38 -5.15 2.10
N ILE A 128 -7.78 -4.36 3.08
CA ILE A 128 -8.38 -3.05 2.88
C ILE A 128 -7.49 -2.03 3.56
N TYR A 129 -7.15 -0.97 2.84
CA TYR A 129 -6.46 0.19 3.40
C TYR A 129 -7.17 1.46 2.95
N GLY A 130 -7.21 2.46 3.83
CA GLY A 130 -7.68 3.79 3.47
C GLY A 130 -7.06 4.85 4.36
N HIS A 131 -6.99 6.06 3.82
CA HIS A 131 -6.65 7.25 4.61
C HIS A 131 -7.45 8.45 4.14
N VAL A 132 -7.62 9.41 5.06
CA VAL A 132 -8.21 10.71 4.79
C VAL A 132 -7.38 11.79 5.47
N GLY A 133 -7.07 12.86 4.71
CA GLY A 133 -6.33 14.02 5.18
C GLY A 133 -7.11 15.31 4.91
N TYR A 134 -6.98 16.26 5.82
CA TYR A 134 -7.56 17.60 5.68
C TYR A 134 -6.47 18.66 5.68
N LEU A 135 -6.26 19.32 4.56
CA LEU A 135 -5.33 20.44 4.47
C LEU A 135 -5.95 21.68 5.10
N ILE A 136 -5.34 22.16 6.19
CA ILE A 136 -5.83 23.33 6.94
C ILE A 136 -5.76 24.57 6.04
N PRO A 137 -6.76 25.49 6.11
CA PRO A 137 -6.75 26.76 5.38
C PRO A 137 -5.43 27.51 5.47
N GLY A 138 -5.01 28.15 4.38
CA GLY A 138 -3.78 28.93 4.34
C GLY A 138 -3.30 29.24 2.93
N ALA A 139 -2.39 30.19 2.81
CA ALA A 139 -1.84 30.61 1.53
C ALA A 139 -0.90 29.54 0.94
N ALA A 140 -0.92 29.40 -0.38
CA ALA A 140 -0.15 28.38 -1.10
C ALA A 140 1.37 28.58 -0.99
N ASP A 141 1.84 29.80 -0.76
CA ASP A 141 3.24 30.19 -0.59
C ASP A 141 3.78 29.99 0.84
N LYS A 142 2.93 29.54 1.75
CA LYS A 142 3.27 29.29 3.17
C LYS A 142 3.34 27.80 3.47
N SER A 143 3.97 27.47 4.58
CA SER A 143 3.92 26.12 5.12
C SER A 143 2.49 25.70 5.41
N ARG A 144 2.14 24.47 5.04
CA ARG A 144 0.78 23.91 5.12
C ARG A 144 0.76 22.68 6.00
N VAL A 145 -0.26 22.56 6.81
CA VAL A 145 -0.46 21.40 7.70
C VAL A 145 -1.64 20.58 7.22
N GLN A 146 -1.46 19.25 7.19
CA GLN A 146 -2.50 18.28 6.83
C GLN A 146 -2.54 17.18 7.88
N PRO A 147 -3.38 17.29 8.93
CA PRO A 147 -3.71 16.14 9.76
C PRO A 147 -4.39 15.06 8.91
N TYR A 148 -4.17 13.78 9.29
CA TYR A 148 -4.77 12.65 8.61
C TYR A 148 -5.03 11.48 9.54
N LEU A 149 -5.94 10.61 9.12
CA LEU A 149 -6.21 9.31 9.71
C LEU A 149 -5.97 8.24 8.66
N SER A 150 -5.49 7.08 9.10
CA SER A 150 -5.34 5.89 8.26
C SER A 150 -5.86 4.65 8.97
N TYR A 151 -6.40 3.73 8.20
CA TYR A 151 -6.85 2.43 8.70
C TYR A 151 -6.49 1.34 7.70
N GLN A 152 -6.06 0.20 8.22
CA GLN A 152 -5.80 -1.00 7.44
C GLN A 152 -6.32 -2.22 8.18
N THR A 153 -6.91 -3.13 7.42
CA THR A 153 -7.20 -4.48 7.89
C THR A 153 -6.75 -5.50 6.85
N ARG A 154 -6.25 -6.64 7.30
CA ARG A 154 -5.88 -7.78 6.48
C ARG A 154 -6.45 -9.03 7.09
N THR A 155 -7.09 -9.87 6.27
CA THR A 155 -7.33 -11.26 6.62
C THR A 155 -6.09 -12.08 6.28
N ILE A 156 -5.77 -13.07 7.09
CA ILE A 156 -4.63 -13.97 6.87
C ILE A 156 -5.16 -15.40 7.02
N ASP A 157 -5.35 -16.08 5.89
CA ASP A 157 -6.03 -17.38 5.83
C ASP A 157 -5.30 -18.44 6.64
N ALA A 158 -3.96 -18.41 6.66
CA ALA A 158 -3.13 -19.39 7.36
C ALA A 158 -3.29 -19.39 8.89
N ILE A 159 -3.77 -18.29 9.47
CA ILE A 159 -3.98 -18.15 10.92
C ILE A 159 -5.45 -17.95 11.29
N ASP A 160 -6.35 -17.89 10.27
CA ASP A 160 -7.78 -17.61 10.42
C ASP A 160 -8.04 -16.37 11.29
N ASP A 161 -7.24 -15.32 11.07
CA ASP A 161 -7.27 -14.11 11.90
C ASP A 161 -6.99 -12.85 11.08
N ASN A 162 -7.20 -11.70 11.71
CA ASN A 162 -7.05 -10.38 11.10
C ASN A 162 -5.86 -9.62 11.68
N ALA A 163 -5.10 -8.94 10.83
CA ALA A 163 -4.15 -7.93 11.24
C ALA A 163 -4.74 -6.53 10.97
N THR A 164 -4.78 -5.68 11.99
CA THR A 164 -5.31 -4.33 11.88
C THR A 164 -4.23 -3.29 12.20
N ARG A 165 -4.31 -2.14 11.56
CA ARG A 165 -3.48 -0.97 11.88
C ARG A 165 -4.34 0.29 11.79
N PHE A 166 -4.29 1.12 12.82
CA PHE A 166 -4.86 2.45 12.86
C PHE A 166 -3.75 3.48 13.04
N GLY A 167 -3.74 4.53 12.23
CA GLY A 167 -2.77 5.62 12.29
C GLY A 167 -3.44 6.97 12.40
N ILE A 168 -2.83 7.86 13.20
CA ILE A 168 -3.13 9.28 13.26
C ILE A 168 -1.84 10.06 13.07
N GLY A 169 -1.86 11.05 12.18
CA GLY A 169 -0.66 11.80 11.87
C GLY A 169 -0.93 13.19 11.32
N ALA A 170 0.16 13.88 11.05
CA ALA A 170 0.12 15.18 10.37
C ALA A 170 1.32 15.32 9.43
N ASN A 171 1.06 15.87 8.25
CA ASN A 171 2.06 16.32 7.31
C ASN A 171 2.25 17.84 7.47
N LEU A 172 3.50 18.27 7.53
CA LEU A 172 3.88 19.68 7.37
C LEU A 172 4.59 19.82 6.03
N PHE A 173 3.93 20.47 5.08
CA PHE A 173 4.50 20.85 3.79
C PHE A 173 5.14 22.23 3.93
N MET A 174 6.46 22.33 3.78
CA MET A 174 7.21 23.58 3.99
C MET A 174 7.40 24.35 2.68
N THR A 175 7.66 23.66 1.57
CA THR A 175 7.82 24.25 0.23
C THR A 175 7.10 23.35 -0.77
N GLY A 176 5.77 23.34 -0.72
CA GLY A 176 4.97 22.42 -1.51
C GLY A 176 5.42 20.97 -1.27
N HIS A 177 5.67 20.21 -2.34
CA HIS A 177 6.14 18.84 -2.28
C HIS A 177 7.67 18.68 -2.12
N HIS A 178 8.44 19.79 -2.26
CA HIS A 178 9.91 19.72 -2.18
C HIS A 178 10.42 19.43 -0.78
N SER A 179 9.65 19.78 0.24
CA SER A 179 10.06 19.61 1.64
C SER A 179 8.83 19.30 2.50
N LYS A 180 8.83 18.11 3.10
CA LYS A 180 7.73 17.63 3.94
C LYS A 180 8.26 16.93 5.19
N LEU A 181 7.68 17.24 6.35
CA LEU A 181 7.80 16.44 7.56
C LEU A 181 6.49 15.72 7.82
N THR A 182 6.57 14.46 8.21
CA THR A 182 5.40 13.66 8.63
C THR A 182 5.65 13.12 10.03
N LEU A 183 4.72 13.34 10.93
CA LEU A 183 4.66 12.69 12.23
C LEU A 183 3.42 11.80 12.25
N GLU A 184 3.61 10.51 12.58
CA GLU A 184 2.51 9.54 12.71
C GLU A 184 2.69 8.71 13.97
N TYR A 185 1.61 8.53 14.70
CA TYR A 185 1.47 7.44 15.67
C TYR A 185 0.53 6.39 15.07
N ALA A 186 1.01 5.14 15.02
CA ALA A 186 0.20 4.02 14.56
C ALA A 186 0.17 2.90 15.58
N ASN A 187 -1.00 2.31 15.75
CA ASN A 187 -1.22 1.13 16.58
C ASN A 187 -1.57 -0.05 15.67
N SER A 188 -0.89 -1.17 15.87
CA SER A 188 -1.08 -2.41 15.11
C SER A 188 -1.42 -3.57 16.03
N LYS A 189 -2.28 -4.46 15.56
CA LYS A 189 -2.70 -5.66 16.28
C LYS A 189 -2.88 -6.82 15.31
N VAL A 190 -2.51 -8.03 15.72
CA VAL A 190 -2.78 -9.27 14.97
C VAL A 190 -3.64 -10.15 15.87
N GLY A 191 -4.84 -10.47 15.40
CA GLY A 191 -5.80 -11.31 16.09
C GLY A 191 -6.13 -10.85 17.49
N SER A 192 -6.16 -11.79 18.41
CA SER A 192 -6.36 -11.56 19.84
C SER A 192 -5.09 -11.13 20.59
N GLY A 193 -3.94 -11.05 19.88
CA GLY A 193 -2.65 -10.67 20.48
C GLY A 193 -2.61 -9.24 21.00
N ASP A 194 -1.49 -8.87 21.62
CA ASP A 194 -1.25 -7.52 22.12
C ASP A 194 -1.11 -6.52 20.97
N SER A 195 -1.51 -5.28 21.24
CA SER A 195 -1.30 -4.18 20.31
C SER A 195 0.10 -3.59 20.47
N SER A 196 0.68 -3.14 19.36
CA SER A 196 1.99 -2.47 19.32
C SER A 196 1.85 -1.08 18.74
N GLY A 197 2.35 -0.08 19.46
CA GLY A 197 2.37 1.32 19.03
C GLY A 197 3.72 1.71 18.46
N VAL A 198 3.72 2.45 17.33
CA VAL A 198 4.93 2.99 16.68
C VAL A 198 4.73 4.48 16.45
N LEU A 199 5.71 5.29 16.90
CA LEU A 199 5.80 6.69 16.55
C LEU A 199 6.83 6.85 15.44
N THR A 200 6.43 7.45 14.32
CA THR A 200 7.27 7.67 13.15
C THR A 200 7.43 9.16 12.89
N LEU A 201 8.68 9.62 12.74
CA LEU A 201 9.00 10.93 12.21
C LEU A 201 9.75 10.73 10.88
N GLN A 202 9.21 11.27 9.79
CA GLN A 202 9.80 11.18 8.46
C GLN A 202 10.05 12.58 7.90
N ALA A 203 11.25 12.79 7.38
CA ALA A 203 11.57 13.97 6.57
C ALA A 203 11.72 13.53 5.10
N HIS A 204 11.08 14.27 4.21
CA HIS A 204 11.16 14.10 2.77
C HIS A 204 11.68 15.39 2.15
N ILE A 205 12.78 15.31 1.40
CA ILE A 205 13.40 16.43 0.69
C ILE A 205 13.61 16.00 -0.75
N TYR A 206 13.09 16.79 -1.68
CA TYR A 206 13.29 16.63 -3.12
C TYR A 206 14.12 17.82 -3.63
N LEU A 207 15.30 17.52 -4.20
CA LEU A 207 16.27 18.49 -4.70
C LEU A 207 16.21 18.64 -6.22
#